data_0e8327b09a81a231ccdd3b81159693c1
#
_entry.id   0e8327b09a81a231ccdd3b81159693c1
#
_cell.length_a   1.000
_cell.length_b   1.000
_cell.length_c   1.000
_cell.angle_alpha   90.00
_cell.angle_beta   90.00
_cell.angle_gamma   90.00
#
_symmetry.space_group_name_H-M   'P 1'
#
loop_
_entity.id
_entity.type
_entity.pdbx_description
1 polymer ?
#
loop_
_entity_poly.entity_id
_entity_poly.type
_entity_poly.pdbx_seq_one_letter_code
_entity_poly.pdbx_strand_id
1 'polypeptide(L)'
;MEWDGERLWIGTYHGAASLIRSPSGWKVESIYNSSNGLCSDSVNVIKSTGHSLWFASYLDHKNGGISIWDNDGTHFITVADGLPHAYVTSLQYLGDEKMLVGTGYMDDGGLALVQKINKEYKITATFFSENGVPGEKVRQLFLDEDGYLWITTEYDGVLILNYAEDGLQSELQGLYLKEENGLSDNEIKCLIKVKDSYWLGGKYGLTIVPQNIVE
;
A
#
# COMPACT_ATOMS: atom_id res chain seq x y z
N MET A 1 9.22 1.63 -6.87
CA MET A 1 9.42 2.71 -7.88
C MET A 1 8.07 3.27 -8.26
N GLU A 2 7.98 4.57 -8.49
CA GLU A 2 6.73 5.26 -8.85
C GLU A 2 7.01 6.37 -9.88
N TRP A 3 6.11 6.53 -10.84
CA TRP A 3 6.15 7.60 -11.83
C TRP A 3 5.08 8.64 -11.49
N ASP A 4 5.46 9.90 -11.25
CA ASP A 4 4.53 10.97 -10.85
C ASP A 4 4.00 11.81 -12.03
N GLY A 5 4.38 11.48 -13.26
CA GLY A 5 4.07 12.23 -14.48
C GLY A 5 5.27 13.02 -15.02
N GLU A 6 6.29 13.29 -14.20
CA GLU A 6 7.48 14.07 -14.56
C GLU A 6 8.77 13.37 -14.13
N ARG A 7 8.77 12.72 -12.97
CA ARG A 7 9.93 12.08 -12.32
C ARG A 7 9.69 10.60 -12.07
N LEU A 8 10.74 9.82 -12.18
CA LEU A 8 10.76 8.46 -11.65
C LEU A 8 11.33 8.49 -10.23
N TRP A 9 10.54 8.02 -9.27
CA TRP A 9 10.92 7.91 -7.87
C TRP A 9 11.38 6.51 -7.53
N ILE A 10 12.49 6.40 -6.81
CA ILE A 10 13.07 5.12 -6.39
C ILE A 10 13.28 5.17 -4.87
N GLY A 11 12.61 4.27 -4.14
CA GLY A 11 12.83 4.06 -2.72
C GLY A 11 13.97 3.08 -2.48
N THR A 12 14.78 3.35 -1.46
CA THR A 12 15.94 2.56 -1.03
C THR A 12 16.03 2.50 0.50
N TYR A 13 16.99 1.74 1.02
CA TYR A 13 17.32 1.74 2.46
C TYR A 13 18.10 3.00 2.92
N HIS A 14 18.37 3.93 2.01
CA HIS A 14 19.11 5.16 2.32
C HIS A 14 18.34 6.40 1.84
N GLY A 15 17.01 6.29 1.77
CA GLY A 15 16.10 7.34 1.34
C GLY A 15 15.45 7.07 0.00
N ALA A 16 15.01 8.14 -0.64
CA ALA A 16 14.41 8.12 -1.97
C ALA A 16 15.20 9.00 -2.94
N ALA A 17 15.26 8.59 -4.20
CA ALA A 17 15.85 9.38 -5.27
C ALA A 17 14.80 9.76 -6.30
N SER A 18 14.81 11.02 -6.77
CA SER A 18 14.09 11.44 -7.96
C SER A 18 15.02 11.41 -9.18
N LEU A 19 14.51 10.88 -10.29
CA LEU A 19 15.23 10.81 -11.56
C LEU A 19 14.41 11.52 -12.64
N ILE A 20 15.12 12.29 -13.45
CA ILE A 20 14.57 12.93 -14.65
C ILE A 20 15.11 12.29 -15.91
N ARG A 21 14.34 12.38 -17.00
CA ARG A 21 14.78 11.93 -18.29
C ARG A 21 15.68 12.97 -18.94
N SER A 22 16.84 12.52 -19.46
CA SER A 22 17.79 13.34 -20.19
C SER A 22 18.11 12.71 -21.55
N PRO A 23 18.74 13.43 -22.50
CA PRO A 23 19.14 12.84 -23.79
C PRO A 23 20.05 11.63 -23.68
N SER A 24 20.82 11.52 -22.60
CA SER A 24 21.73 10.40 -22.32
C SER A 24 21.10 9.27 -21.48
N GLY A 25 19.81 9.35 -21.15
CA GLY A 25 19.11 8.39 -20.31
C GLY A 25 18.60 9.02 -19.01
N TRP A 26 18.40 8.22 -17.97
CA TRP A 26 17.95 8.69 -16.67
C TRP A 26 19.10 9.32 -15.87
N LYS A 27 18.80 10.44 -15.21
CA LYS A 27 19.75 11.15 -14.35
C LYS A 27 19.09 11.38 -12.99
N VAL A 28 19.82 11.09 -11.90
CA VAL A 28 19.42 11.46 -10.55
C VAL A 28 19.36 12.99 -10.45
N GLU A 29 18.22 13.52 -10.06
CA GLU A 29 18.00 14.94 -9.82
C GLU A 29 18.24 15.29 -8.36
N SER A 30 17.65 14.52 -7.44
CA SER A 30 17.74 14.76 -6.00
C SER A 30 17.68 13.46 -5.20
N ILE A 31 18.22 13.51 -3.98
CA ILE A 31 18.17 12.44 -2.99
C ILE A 31 17.57 13.01 -1.70
N TYR A 32 16.63 12.26 -1.13
CA TYR A 32 15.88 12.62 0.06
C TYR A 32 16.01 11.52 1.12
N ASN A 33 16.12 11.94 2.37
CA ASN A 33 16.24 11.08 3.54
C ASN A 33 15.66 11.77 4.79
N SER A 34 15.86 11.20 5.97
CA SER A 34 15.36 11.75 7.23
C SER A 34 15.94 13.13 7.60
N SER A 35 17.07 13.55 7.01
CA SER A 35 17.64 14.87 7.24
C SER A 35 17.00 15.98 6.39
N ASN A 36 16.25 15.62 5.33
CA ASN A 36 15.73 16.59 4.37
C ASN A 36 14.32 16.29 3.83
N GLY A 37 13.46 15.67 4.65
CA GLY A 37 12.03 15.63 4.35
C GLY A 37 11.33 14.29 4.47
N LEU A 38 12.01 13.20 4.81
CA LEU A 38 11.40 11.90 5.09
C LEU A 38 11.39 11.59 6.59
N CYS A 39 10.42 10.84 7.08
CA CYS A 39 10.40 10.35 8.45
C CYS A 39 11.46 9.27 8.71
N SER A 40 11.81 8.52 7.68
CA SER A 40 12.77 7.39 7.73
C SER A 40 13.61 7.30 6.47
N ASP A 41 14.82 6.79 6.59
CA ASP A 41 15.71 6.50 5.46
C ASP A 41 15.32 5.21 4.71
N SER A 42 14.57 4.32 5.33
CA SER A 42 14.16 3.05 4.72
C SER A 42 12.85 3.19 3.94
N VAL A 43 12.92 3.59 2.67
CA VAL A 43 11.75 3.79 1.82
C VAL A 43 11.42 2.53 1.03
N ASN A 44 10.29 1.91 1.36
CA ASN A 44 9.81 0.66 0.74
C ASN A 44 8.79 0.91 -0.37
N VAL A 45 7.81 1.76 -0.14
CA VAL A 45 6.74 2.07 -1.09
C VAL A 45 6.72 3.57 -1.37
N ILE A 46 6.53 3.93 -2.63
CA ILE A 46 6.25 5.30 -3.05
C ILE A 46 4.97 5.28 -3.86
N LYS A 47 4.08 6.25 -3.63
CA LYS A 47 2.83 6.39 -4.36
C LYS A 47 2.55 7.85 -4.68
N SER A 48 2.27 8.13 -5.95
CA SER A 48 1.77 9.42 -6.42
C SER A 48 0.25 9.38 -6.58
N THR A 49 -0.44 10.44 -6.16
CA THR A 49 -1.87 10.64 -6.41
C THR A 49 -2.14 11.71 -7.49
N GLY A 50 -1.07 12.30 -8.04
CA GLY A 50 -1.14 13.48 -8.91
C GLY A 50 -1.21 14.80 -8.13
N HIS A 51 -1.59 14.80 -6.85
CA HIS A 51 -1.67 15.97 -5.97
C HIS A 51 -0.75 15.86 -4.76
N SER A 52 -0.36 14.66 -4.40
CA SER A 52 0.57 14.37 -3.30
C SER A 52 1.47 13.19 -3.63
N LEU A 53 2.63 13.16 -3.00
CA LEU A 53 3.61 12.09 -3.10
C LEU A 53 3.84 11.49 -1.73
N TRP A 54 3.66 10.18 -1.62
CA TRP A 54 3.69 9.41 -0.39
C TRP A 54 4.90 8.51 -0.37
N PHE A 55 5.68 8.57 0.71
CA PHE A 55 6.83 7.72 0.96
C PHE A 55 6.60 6.92 2.22
N ALA A 56 6.52 5.62 2.08
CA ALA A 56 6.27 4.70 3.18
C ALA A 56 7.53 3.93 3.56
N SER A 57 7.77 3.78 4.85
CA SER A 57 8.95 3.13 5.39
C SER A 57 8.71 1.69 5.82
N TYR A 58 9.77 0.89 5.78
CA TYR A 58 9.80 -0.48 6.28
C TYR A 58 11.13 -0.77 6.99
N LEU A 59 11.12 -1.61 8.02
CA LEU A 59 12.28 -1.95 8.85
C LEU A 59 12.88 -0.78 9.68
N ASP A 60 12.06 0.22 10.00
CA ASP A 60 12.43 1.28 10.94
C ASP A 60 11.37 1.35 12.06
N HIS A 61 11.58 0.63 13.15
CA HIS A 61 10.65 0.57 14.28
C HIS A 61 10.48 1.91 15.01
N LYS A 62 11.51 2.74 14.98
CA LYS A 62 11.54 3.96 15.78
C LYS A 62 10.92 5.16 15.06
N ASN A 63 11.26 5.30 13.78
CA ASN A 63 10.88 6.46 12.98
C ASN A 63 10.02 6.08 11.78
N GLY A 64 9.60 4.82 11.71
CA GLY A 64 8.80 4.29 10.60
C GLY A 64 7.42 4.93 10.54
N GLY A 65 6.86 4.92 9.34
CA GLY A 65 5.58 5.53 9.01
C GLY A 65 5.57 6.04 7.58
N ILE A 66 4.88 7.15 7.36
CA ILE A 66 4.64 7.73 6.04
C ILE A 66 5.04 9.20 6.05
N SER A 67 5.78 9.63 5.03
CA SER A 67 5.99 11.03 4.70
C SER A 67 5.11 11.37 3.50
N ILE A 68 4.41 12.49 3.57
CA ILE A 68 3.48 12.94 2.52
C ILE A 68 3.88 14.36 2.12
N TRP A 69 4.13 14.54 0.84
CA TRP A 69 4.43 15.85 0.27
C TRP A 69 3.31 16.29 -0.65
N ASP A 70 2.83 17.51 -0.43
CA ASP A 70 1.82 18.15 -1.27
C ASP A 70 2.04 19.67 -1.33
N ASN A 71 1.06 20.39 -1.88
CA ASN A 71 1.14 21.85 -2.01
C ASN A 71 1.04 22.61 -0.67
N ASP A 72 0.56 21.95 0.40
CA ASP A 72 0.46 22.54 1.74
C ASP A 72 1.74 22.29 2.57
N GLY A 73 2.63 21.39 2.12
CA GLY A 73 3.92 21.13 2.74
C GLY A 73 4.27 19.65 2.91
N THR A 74 5.03 19.35 3.95
CA THR A 74 5.42 18.00 4.33
C THR A 74 4.65 17.58 5.58
N HIS A 75 4.03 16.41 5.52
CA HIS A 75 3.24 15.82 6.60
C HIS A 75 3.79 14.43 6.94
N PHE A 76 3.58 14.00 8.18
CA PHE A 76 3.97 12.67 8.65
C PHE A 76 2.78 11.96 9.29
N ILE A 77 2.69 10.65 9.05
CA ILE A 77 1.75 9.75 9.73
C ILE A 77 2.56 8.58 10.31
N THR A 78 2.45 8.41 11.61
CA THR A 78 3.21 7.42 12.38
C THR A 78 2.30 6.61 13.30
N VAL A 79 2.87 5.70 14.07
CA VAL A 79 2.15 4.96 15.12
C VAL A 79 1.56 5.91 16.17
N ALA A 80 2.20 7.05 16.43
CA ALA A 80 1.67 8.06 17.36
C ALA A 80 0.37 8.70 16.86
N ASP A 81 0.12 8.68 15.55
CA ASP A 81 -1.10 9.19 14.91
C ASP A 81 -2.16 8.09 14.75
N GLY A 82 -1.88 6.86 15.19
CA GLY A 82 -2.79 5.72 15.12
C GLY A 82 -2.52 4.73 13.98
N LEU A 83 -1.36 4.81 13.31
CA LEU A 83 -0.98 3.80 12.33
C LEU A 83 -0.81 2.43 13.02
N PRO A 84 -1.41 1.34 12.51
CA PRO A 84 -1.37 0.04 13.18
C PRO A 84 0.02 -0.49 13.44
N HIS A 85 0.96 -0.25 12.51
CA HIS A 85 2.37 -0.64 12.66
C HIS A 85 3.29 0.35 11.94
N ALA A 86 4.52 0.52 12.46
CA ALA A 86 5.53 1.42 11.87
C ALA A 86 6.03 0.95 10.49
N TYR A 87 5.91 -0.35 10.19
CA TYR A 87 6.30 -0.91 8.90
C TYR A 87 5.13 -0.85 7.92
N VAL A 88 5.24 0.03 6.95
CA VAL A 88 4.24 0.17 5.90
C VAL A 88 4.64 -0.71 4.70
N THR A 89 3.74 -1.57 4.31
CA THR A 89 3.96 -2.58 3.27
C THR A 89 3.34 -2.20 1.94
N SER A 90 2.22 -1.46 1.96
CA SER A 90 1.48 -1.10 0.76
C SER A 90 0.72 0.21 0.92
N LEU A 91 0.54 0.94 -0.19
CA LEU A 91 -0.27 2.15 -0.31
C LEU A 91 -1.20 2.00 -1.50
N GLN A 92 -2.52 2.14 -1.30
CA GLN A 92 -3.51 2.13 -2.36
C GLN A 92 -4.36 3.40 -2.31
N TYR A 93 -4.24 4.22 -3.35
CA TYR A 93 -5.10 5.39 -3.49
C TYR A 93 -6.53 4.97 -3.88
N LEU A 94 -7.52 5.45 -3.13
CA LEU A 94 -8.93 5.10 -3.30
C LEU A 94 -9.76 6.23 -3.95
N GLY A 95 -9.12 7.33 -4.35
CA GLY A 95 -9.81 8.55 -4.76
C GLY A 95 -10.16 9.47 -3.59
N ASP A 96 -10.70 10.66 -3.88
CA ASP A 96 -11.20 11.62 -2.88
C ASP A 96 -10.23 11.92 -1.73
N GLU A 97 -8.94 12.05 -2.04
CA GLU A 97 -7.86 12.27 -1.07
C GLU A 97 -7.77 11.18 0.02
N LYS A 98 -8.20 9.95 -0.29
CA LYS A 98 -8.15 8.78 0.58
C LYS A 98 -7.04 7.83 0.15
N MET A 99 -6.22 7.42 1.11
CA MET A 99 -5.18 6.40 0.95
C MET A 99 -5.43 5.26 1.92
N LEU A 100 -5.59 4.05 1.41
CA LEU A 100 -5.57 2.84 2.24
C LEU A 100 -4.12 2.41 2.40
N VAL A 101 -3.73 2.19 3.64
CA VAL A 101 -2.37 1.88 4.07
C VAL A 101 -2.34 0.47 4.65
N GLY A 102 -1.57 -0.41 4.04
CA GLY A 102 -1.27 -1.73 4.59
C GLY A 102 -0.01 -1.67 5.44
N THR A 103 -0.06 -2.28 6.60
CA THR A 103 1.06 -2.32 7.55
C THR A 103 1.32 -3.73 8.04
N GLY A 104 2.47 -3.95 8.70
CA GLY A 104 2.70 -5.10 9.55
C GLY A 104 4.07 -5.74 9.46
N TYR A 105 4.36 -6.52 10.49
CA TYR A 105 5.53 -7.37 10.62
C TYR A 105 5.18 -8.60 11.46
N MET A 106 5.44 -9.80 10.93
CA MET A 106 5.03 -11.07 11.55
C MET A 106 3.52 -11.07 11.86
N ASP A 107 3.15 -11.21 13.12
CA ASP A 107 1.77 -11.32 13.60
C ASP A 107 1.25 -9.98 14.17
N ASP A 108 1.74 -8.84 13.66
CA ASP A 108 1.33 -7.51 14.09
C ASP A 108 1.19 -6.58 12.89
N GLY A 109 0.09 -5.82 12.81
CA GLY A 109 -0.20 -4.91 11.71
C GLY A 109 -1.69 -4.67 11.51
N GLY A 110 -2.09 -4.39 10.28
CA GLY A 110 -3.47 -4.10 9.89
C GLY A 110 -3.53 -3.05 8.79
N LEU A 111 -4.72 -2.47 8.62
CA LEU A 111 -5.01 -1.41 7.66
C LEU A 111 -5.31 -0.09 8.37
N ALA A 112 -4.90 1.02 7.74
CA ALA A 112 -5.35 2.35 8.11
C ALA A 112 -5.91 3.08 6.89
N LEU A 113 -7.05 3.74 7.05
CA LEU A 113 -7.58 4.68 6.07
C LEU A 113 -7.12 6.08 6.44
N VAL A 114 -6.25 6.66 5.64
CA VAL A 114 -5.77 8.04 5.80
C VAL A 114 -6.52 8.93 4.83
N GLN A 115 -7.03 10.06 5.33
CA GLN A 115 -7.74 11.06 4.53
C GLN A 115 -7.23 12.46 4.82
N LYS A 116 -7.14 13.31 3.79
CA LYS A 116 -6.87 14.72 3.96
C LYS A 116 -8.15 15.46 4.36
N ILE A 117 -8.13 16.10 5.54
CA ILE A 117 -9.26 16.87 6.10
C ILE A 117 -8.73 18.24 6.53
N ASN A 118 -9.27 19.31 5.95
CA ASN A 118 -8.85 20.68 6.27
C ASN A 118 -7.33 20.87 6.19
N LYS A 119 -6.69 20.35 5.12
CA LYS A 119 -5.24 20.41 4.86
C LYS A 119 -4.36 19.50 5.76
N GLU A 120 -4.94 18.75 6.67
CA GLU A 120 -4.23 17.79 7.52
C GLU A 120 -4.57 16.35 7.11
N TYR A 121 -3.58 15.47 7.14
CA TYR A 121 -3.79 14.04 6.94
C TYR A 121 -4.10 13.38 8.27
N LYS A 122 -5.21 12.62 8.31
CA LYS A 122 -5.70 11.94 9.53
C LYS A 122 -6.07 10.51 9.23
N ILE A 123 -5.81 9.62 10.17
CA ILE A 123 -6.35 8.27 10.14
C ILE A 123 -7.83 8.38 10.54
N THR A 124 -8.72 7.96 9.66
CA THR A 124 -10.17 8.01 9.86
C THR A 124 -10.79 6.67 10.19
N ALA A 125 -10.08 5.57 9.88
CA ALA A 125 -10.45 4.21 10.26
C ALA A 125 -9.20 3.31 10.31
N THR A 126 -9.27 2.28 11.15
CA THR A 126 -8.31 1.18 11.19
C THR A 126 -9.05 -0.14 11.15
N PHE A 127 -8.43 -1.16 10.53
CA PHE A 127 -9.01 -2.50 10.41
C PHE A 127 -7.93 -3.54 10.76
N PHE A 128 -8.36 -4.53 11.51
CA PHE A 128 -7.55 -5.64 12.00
C PHE A 128 -8.23 -6.97 11.68
N SER A 129 -7.71 -8.08 12.15
CA SER A 129 -8.30 -9.39 11.95
C SER A 129 -9.72 -9.50 12.52
N GLU A 130 -10.01 -8.86 13.66
CA GLU A 130 -11.35 -8.80 14.23
C GLU A 130 -12.37 -8.00 13.38
N ASN A 131 -11.89 -7.16 12.46
CA ASN A 131 -12.74 -6.42 11.52
C ASN A 131 -12.77 -7.02 10.11
N GLY A 132 -12.28 -8.26 9.95
CA GLY A 132 -12.34 -8.99 8.69
C GLY A 132 -11.11 -8.88 7.79
N VAL A 133 -10.02 -8.25 8.24
CA VAL A 133 -8.72 -8.40 7.55
C VAL A 133 -8.28 -9.86 7.68
N PRO A 134 -7.87 -10.55 6.58
CA PRO A 134 -7.59 -11.99 6.67
C PRO A 134 -6.40 -12.34 7.59
N GLY A 135 -5.53 -11.36 7.90
CA GLY A 135 -4.39 -11.54 8.80
C GLY A 135 -3.72 -10.21 9.12
N GLU A 136 -2.84 -10.18 10.12
CA GLU A 136 -2.27 -8.94 10.65
C GLU A 136 -1.33 -8.26 9.66
N LYS A 137 -0.43 -9.01 9.01
CA LYS A 137 0.51 -8.42 8.06
C LYS A 137 -0.06 -8.37 6.66
N VAL A 138 -0.49 -7.19 6.25
CA VAL A 138 -0.87 -6.90 4.88
C VAL A 138 0.37 -6.85 3.98
N ARG A 139 0.31 -7.47 2.79
CA ARG A 139 1.43 -7.52 1.83
C ARG A 139 1.24 -6.56 0.67
N GLN A 140 0.08 -6.60 0.05
CA GLN A 140 -0.27 -5.71 -1.05
C GLN A 140 -1.74 -5.33 -1.01
N LEU A 141 -2.01 -4.10 -1.39
CA LEU A 141 -3.34 -3.57 -1.68
C LEU A 141 -3.41 -3.29 -3.18
N PHE A 142 -4.50 -3.66 -3.80
CA PHE A 142 -4.72 -3.43 -5.22
C PHE A 142 -6.20 -3.16 -5.47
N LEU A 143 -6.52 -1.96 -5.95
CA LEU A 143 -7.86 -1.61 -6.44
C LEU A 143 -7.84 -1.69 -7.96
N ASP A 144 -8.68 -2.53 -8.52
CA ASP A 144 -8.78 -2.67 -9.97
C ASP A 144 -9.74 -1.65 -10.59
N GLU A 145 -9.79 -1.65 -11.94
CA GLU A 145 -10.63 -0.74 -12.71
C GLU A 145 -12.13 -1.05 -12.60
N ASP A 146 -12.50 -2.26 -12.15
CA ASP A 146 -13.89 -2.68 -11.93
C ASP A 146 -14.37 -2.34 -10.52
N GLY A 147 -13.47 -1.84 -9.66
CA GLY A 147 -13.76 -1.39 -8.30
C GLY A 147 -13.62 -2.47 -7.23
N TYR A 148 -13.00 -3.61 -7.54
CA TYR A 148 -12.67 -4.61 -6.54
C TYR A 148 -11.36 -4.31 -5.85
N LEU A 149 -11.39 -4.27 -4.53
CA LEU A 149 -10.21 -4.06 -3.68
C LEU A 149 -9.70 -5.41 -3.17
N TRP A 150 -8.48 -5.73 -3.54
CA TRP A 150 -7.75 -6.93 -3.14
C TRP A 150 -6.80 -6.62 -2.00
N ILE A 151 -6.89 -7.38 -0.92
CA ILE A 151 -6.04 -7.26 0.27
C ILE A 151 -5.31 -8.60 0.43
N THR A 152 -4.01 -8.62 0.13
CA THR A 152 -3.19 -9.83 0.31
C THR A 152 -2.44 -9.79 1.63
N THR A 153 -2.24 -10.95 2.25
CA THR A 153 -1.59 -11.06 3.56
C THR A 153 -0.41 -12.04 3.57
N GLU A 154 0.34 -12.05 4.67
CA GLU A 154 1.52 -12.90 4.86
C GLU A 154 1.16 -14.37 5.02
N TYR A 155 0.07 -14.70 5.76
CA TYR A 155 -0.21 -16.08 6.17
C TYR A 155 -1.65 -16.54 5.92
N ASP A 156 -2.57 -15.63 5.61
CA ASP A 156 -4.00 -15.86 5.65
C ASP A 156 -4.74 -15.66 4.33
N GLY A 157 -3.97 -15.61 3.22
CA GLY A 157 -4.51 -15.53 1.88
C GLY A 157 -4.92 -14.12 1.46
N VAL A 158 -6.06 -14.02 0.81
CA VAL A 158 -6.54 -12.79 0.16
C VAL A 158 -8.00 -12.54 0.50
N LEU A 159 -8.33 -11.29 0.80
CA LEU A 159 -9.71 -10.79 0.84
C LEU A 159 -9.97 -9.92 -0.39
N ILE A 160 -11.09 -10.11 -1.03
CA ILE A 160 -11.57 -9.33 -2.18
C ILE A 160 -12.88 -8.66 -1.79
N LEU A 161 -12.92 -7.33 -1.85
CA LEU A 161 -14.08 -6.52 -1.54
C LEU A 161 -14.65 -5.86 -2.80
N ASN A 162 -15.96 -5.74 -2.91
CA ASN A 162 -16.57 -4.85 -3.91
C ASN A 162 -16.56 -3.41 -3.37
N TYR A 163 -15.40 -2.75 -3.48
CA TYR A 163 -15.22 -1.39 -2.97
C TYR A 163 -16.08 -0.36 -3.70
N ALA A 164 -16.35 -0.54 -4.99
CA ALA A 164 -17.15 0.40 -5.78
C ALA A 164 -18.61 0.47 -5.31
N GLU A 165 -19.18 -0.63 -4.83
CA GLU A 165 -20.56 -0.69 -4.33
C GLU A 165 -20.64 -0.44 -2.83
N ASP A 166 -19.77 -1.08 -2.04
CA ASP A 166 -19.89 -1.14 -0.58
C ASP A 166 -19.01 -0.12 0.14
N GLY A 167 -17.92 0.35 -0.50
CA GLY A 167 -16.89 1.12 0.17
C GLY A 167 -16.14 0.30 1.23
N LEU A 168 -15.55 0.98 2.21
CA LEU A 168 -14.97 0.34 3.39
C LEU A 168 -15.96 0.46 4.57
N GLN A 169 -16.58 -0.65 4.92
CA GLN A 169 -17.47 -0.76 6.08
C GLN A 169 -16.65 -1.00 7.35
N SER A 170 -17.28 -0.82 8.54
CA SER A 170 -16.64 -1.09 9.84
C SER A 170 -16.20 -2.54 10.02
N GLU A 171 -16.85 -3.47 9.33
CA GLU A 171 -16.43 -4.86 9.16
C GLU A 171 -16.24 -5.11 7.67
N LEU A 172 -15.07 -5.61 7.29
CA LEU A 172 -14.75 -5.94 5.91
C LEU A 172 -15.35 -7.31 5.57
N GLN A 173 -16.21 -7.33 4.57
CA GLN A 173 -16.88 -8.54 4.09
C GLN A 173 -16.64 -8.71 2.59
N GLY A 174 -16.30 -9.92 2.17
CA GLY A 174 -16.02 -10.20 0.77
C GLY A 174 -15.67 -11.66 0.53
N LEU A 175 -15.07 -11.92 -0.62
CA LEU A 175 -14.59 -13.25 -0.99
C LEU A 175 -13.20 -13.50 -0.40
N TYR A 176 -13.05 -14.58 0.36
CA TYR A 176 -11.75 -15.03 0.88
C TYR A 176 -11.18 -16.14 -0.01
N LEU A 177 -9.95 -15.92 -0.48
CA LEU A 177 -9.17 -16.96 -1.18
C LEU A 177 -8.03 -17.44 -0.28
N LYS A 178 -7.94 -18.76 -0.12
CA LYS A 178 -6.91 -19.48 0.64
C LYS A 178 -6.45 -20.72 -0.10
N GLU A 179 -5.41 -21.41 0.41
CA GLU A 179 -4.98 -22.70 -0.15
C GLU A 179 -6.11 -23.72 -0.24
N GLU A 180 -6.99 -23.77 0.76
CA GLU A 180 -8.14 -24.69 0.81
C GLU A 180 -9.17 -24.47 -0.32
N ASN A 181 -9.16 -23.30 -0.95
CA ASN A 181 -10.06 -22.96 -2.06
C ASN A 181 -9.33 -22.51 -3.34
N GLY A 182 -8.05 -22.85 -3.48
CA GLY A 182 -7.37 -22.81 -4.77
C GLY A 182 -6.13 -21.95 -4.89
N LEU A 183 -5.69 -21.24 -3.82
CA LEU A 183 -4.38 -20.60 -3.85
C LEU A 183 -3.25 -21.64 -3.78
N SER A 184 -2.13 -21.35 -4.44
CA SER A 184 -0.90 -22.15 -4.31
C SER A 184 -0.21 -21.98 -2.94
N ASP A 185 -0.58 -20.92 -2.22
CA ASP A 185 0.00 -20.53 -0.93
C ASP A 185 -0.88 -19.46 -0.29
N ASN A 186 -0.96 -19.44 1.03
CA ASN A 186 -1.61 -18.34 1.77
C ASN A 186 -0.71 -17.09 1.89
N GLU A 187 0.62 -17.22 1.70
CA GLU A 187 1.54 -16.08 1.65
C GLU A 187 1.55 -15.47 0.25
N ILE A 188 0.70 -14.46 0.00
CA ILE A 188 0.63 -13.77 -1.28
C ILE A 188 1.44 -12.47 -1.23
N LYS A 189 2.56 -12.47 -1.93
CA LYS A 189 3.56 -11.37 -1.94
C LYS A 189 3.22 -10.26 -2.92
N CYS A 190 2.62 -10.63 -4.05
CA CYS A 190 2.29 -9.68 -5.10
C CYS A 190 1.08 -10.15 -5.90
N LEU A 191 0.37 -9.18 -6.46
CA LEU A 191 -0.79 -9.38 -7.32
C LEU A 191 -0.72 -8.38 -8.47
N ILE A 192 -1.11 -8.83 -9.64
CA ILE A 192 -1.27 -8.00 -10.83
C ILE A 192 -2.44 -8.50 -11.67
N LYS A 193 -3.21 -7.59 -12.27
CA LYS A 193 -4.22 -7.93 -13.30
C LYS A 193 -3.55 -8.01 -14.66
N VAL A 194 -3.79 -9.11 -15.37
CA VAL A 194 -3.28 -9.35 -16.72
C VAL A 194 -4.45 -9.76 -17.59
N LYS A 195 -4.95 -8.84 -18.41
CA LYS A 195 -6.18 -9.03 -19.20
C LYS A 195 -7.35 -9.46 -18.28
N ASP A 196 -7.96 -10.59 -18.59
CA ASP A 196 -9.15 -11.13 -17.91
C ASP A 196 -8.76 -12.07 -16.74
N SER A 197 -7.62 -11.86 -16.11
CA SER A 197 -7.16 -12.70 -14.99
C SER A 197 -6.27 -11.93 -14.00
N TYR A 198 -6.28 -12.39 -12.76
CA TYR A 198 -5.40 -11.93 -11.70
C TYR A 198 -4.31 -12.97 -11.46
N TRP A 199 -3.07 -12.50 -11.37
CA TRP A 199 -1.89 -13.31 -11.15
C TRP A 199 -1.35 -13.03 -9.77
N LEU A 200 -1.41 -14.02 -8.91
CA LEU A 200 -1.02 -13.93 -7.50
C LEU A 200 0.26 -14.71 -7.27
N GLY A 201 1.33 -13.99 -6.96
CA GLY A 201 2.64 -14.57 -6.65
C GLY A 201 2.74 -14.89 -5.17
N GLY A 202 2.75 -16.17 -4.83
CA GLY A 202 2.94 -16.69 -3.49
C GLY A 202 4.38 -17.18 -3.24
N LYS A 203 4.61 -17.72 -2.05
CA LYS A 203 5.91 -18.28 -1.67
C LYS A 203 6.28 -19.51 -2.49
N TYR A 204 5.32 -20.36 -2.77
CA TYR A 204 5.53 -21.66 -3.44
C TYR A 204 5.05 -21.70 -4.88
N GLY A 205 4.57 -20.58 -5.44
CA GLY A 205 4.17 -20.57 -6.83
C GLY A 205 3.32 -19.39 -7.25
N LEU A 206 2.72 -19.55 -8.42
CA LEU A 206 1.84 -18.58 -9.05
C LEU A 206 0.43 -19.17 -9.14
N THR A 207 -0.56 -18.44 -8.61
CA THR A 207 -1.97 -18.73 -8.84
C THR A 207 -2.51 -17.78 -9.88
N ILE A 208 -3.24 -18.30 -10.86
CA ILE A 208 -3.94 -17.51 -11.88
C ILE A 208 -5.44 -17.66 -11.64
N VAL A 209 -6.09 -16.55 -11.34
CA VAL A 209 -7.51 -16.48 -11.01
C VAL A 209 -8.24 -15.75 -12.14
N PRO A 210 -9.32 -16.31 -12.72
CA PRO A 210 -10.08 -15.62 -13.76
C PRO A 210 -10.83 -14.42 -13.18
N GLN A 211 -11.08 -13.39 -14.02
CA GLN A 211 -11.75 -12.16 -13.59
C GLN A 211 -13.14 -12.42 -13.00
N ASN A 212 -13.89 -13.37 -13.56
CA ASN A 212 -15.25 -13.70 -13.10
C ASN A 212 -15.32 -14.35 -11.71
N ILE A 213 -14.20 -14.52 -11.00
CA ILE A 213 -14.22 -15.00 -9.61
C ILE A 213 -14.88 -13.98 -8.66
N VAL A 214 -14.90 -12.71 -9.07
CA VAL A 214 -15.46 -11.61 -8.27
C VAL A 214 -16.89 -11.24 -8.69
N GLU A 215 -17.42 -11.85 -9.76
CA GLU A 215 -18.79 -11.74 -10.23
C GLU A 215 -19.72 -12.77 -9.52
#